data_2224805fbf40943bfffd33cde58cc0e9
#
_entry.id   2224805fbf40943bfffd33cde58cc0e9
#
_cell.length_a   1.000
_cell.length_b   1.000
_cell.length_c   1.000
_cell.angle_alpha   90.00
_cell.angle_beta   90.00
_cell.angle_gamma   90.00
#
_symmetry.space_group_name_H-M   'P 1'
#
loop_
_entity.id
_entity.type
_entity.pdbx_description
1 polymer ?
#
loop_
_entity_poly.entity_id
_entity_poly.type
_entity_poly.pdbx_seq_one_letter_code
_entity_poly.pdbx_strand_id
1 'polypeptide(L)'
;MDQRSTPVQRRTLLQLMGSFALAPAAYSADRSYPQAAIRFILPFSAGSSTDVLSRVLAEQLGQQLGQPVVVENKPGASGIIGTQQLARAAPDAYTIGLVSLASMAMVPPTLKEAPYDPIHDFVPLSMTGSTDMLLVAGPRAQGKTLQEFVAWGRQQKEPLFLATLGAGTTGHFAGFLLGKAADIRFEPVHFRTFSDLVPALISGAVDVTVMAPAQILPFVKDGKLRGLATNGPTRLTTYPDVPTFKEAGYPDMQFLTWVGIVAPMKTPSTLVERLSTEIIKATNVPAVRTKLCLLYTSDAA
;
A
#
# COMPACT_ATOMS: atom_id res chain seq x y z
N MET A 1 -21.09 -93.25 13.13
CA MET A 1 -20.19 -92.13 13.51
C MET A 1 -20.75 -90.90 12.84
N ASP A 2 -21.47 -90.13 13.63
CA ASP A 2 -22.29 -89.00 13.15
C ASP A 2 -21.58 -87.68 13.51
N GLN A 3 -21.16 -86.95 12.47
CA GLN A 3 -20.60 -85.63 12.64
C GLN A 3 -21.70 -84.58 12.38
N ARG A 4 -22.30 -84.07 13.42
CA ARG A 4 -23.23 -82.94 13.35
C ARG A 4 -22.42 -81.66 13.23
N SER A 5 -22.43 -81.03 12.07
CA SER A 5 -21.96 -79.69 11.85
C SER A 5 -23.01 -78.68 12.36
N THR A 6 -22.68 -77.90 13.35
CA THR A 6 -23.49 -76.75 13.86
C THR A 6 -23.50 -75.60 12.89
N PRO A 7 -24.67 -75.07 12.51
CA PRO A 7 -24.70 -73.85 11.62
C PRO A 7 -24.36 -72.65 12.44
N VAL A 8 -23.26 -72.02 12.07
CA VAL A 8 -22.91 -70.66 12.54
C VAL A 8 -23.99 -69.68 12.05
N GLN A 9 -24.71 -69.07 12.96
CA GLN A 9 -25.81 -68.18 12.67
C GLN A 9 -25.31 -66.95 11.96
N ARG A 10 -25.70 -66.71 10.72
CA ARG A 10 -25.45 -65.55 9.88
C ARG A 10 -25.79 -64.22 10.55
N ARG A 11 -26.61 -64.20 11.57
CA ARG A 11 -26.98 -63.01 12.35
C ARG A 11 -25.85 -62.49 13.24
N THR A 12 -24.96 -63.32 13.73
CA THR A 12 -23.84 -62.89 14.59
C THR A 12 -22.71 -62.25 13.78
N LEU A 13 -22.52 -62.63 12.50
CA LEU A 13 -21.57 -62.02 11.61
C LEU A 13 -22.00 -60.61 11.11
N LEU A 14 -23.30 -60.38 10.97
CA LEU A 14 -23.86 -59.08 10.60
C LEU A 14 -23.83 -58.06 11.74
N GLN A 15 -23.85 -58.50 13.00
CA GLN A 15 -23.74 -57.61 14.15
C GLN A 15 -22.31 -57.15 14.45
N LEU A 16 -21.31 -57.92 14.03
CA LEU A 16 -19.88 -57.54 14.16
C LEU A 16 -19.40 -56.61 13.04
N MET A 17 -20.09 -56.51 11.91
CA MET A 17 -19.78 -55.56 10.84
C MET A 17 -20.43 -54.17 11.04
N GLY A 18 -21.37 -54.02 11.96
CA GLY A 18 -22.08 -52.75 12.21
C GLY A 18 -21.38 -51.78 13.15
N SER A 19 -20.27 -52.15 13.80
CA SER A 19 -19.58 -51.32 14.81
C SER A 19 -18.36 -50.58 14.26
N PHE A 20 -18.11 -50.63 12.96
CA PHE A 20 -17.04 -49.88 12.28
C PHE A 20 -17.56 -48.62 11.57
N ALA A 21 -18.66 -48.05 12.07
CA ALA A 21 -19.21 -46.86 11.51
C ALA A 21 -18.98 -45.66 12.43
N LEU A 22 -18.40 -44.62 11.89
CA LEU A 22 -18.37 -43.27 12.42
C LEU A 22 -17.50 -43.05 13.66
N ALA A 23 -16.19 -43.27 13.53
CA ALA A 23 -15.30 -42.30 14.14
C ALA A 23 -15.52 -40.99 13.36
N PRO A 24 -15.99 -39.89 14.02
CA PRO A 24 -15.89 -38.59 13.38
C PRO A 24 -14.42 -38.44 13.06
N ALA A 25 -14.09 -38.29 11.76
CA ALA A 25 -12.79 -37.77 11.38
C ALA A 25 -12.72 -36.42 12.11
N ALA A 26 -12.11 -36.43 13.28
CA ALA A 26 -11.59 -35.23 13.89
C ALA A 26 -10.64 -34.69 12.83
N TYR A 27 -11.16 -33.84 11.97
CA TYR A 27 -10.38 -33.02 11.06
C TYR A 27 -9.43 -32.31 11.99
N SER A 28 -8.22 -32.84 12.04
CA SER A 28 -7.12 -32.27 12.80
C SER A 28 -6.91 -30.87 12.25
N ALA A 29 -7.59 -29.89 12.86
CA ALA A 29 -7.51 -28.48 12.57
C ALA A 29 -6.18 -27.89 13.02
N ASP A 30 -5.15 -28.70 13.19
CA ASP A 30 -3.80 -28.32 13.58
C ASP A 30 -2.79 -28.56 12.44
N ARG A 31 -3.21 -28.30 11.21
CA ARG A 31 -2.23 -28.01 10.18
C ARG A 31 -1.86 -26.53 10.35
N SER A 32 -0.68 -26.31 10.93
CA SER A 32 -0.18 -24.96 11.20
C SER A 32 -0.18 -24.12 9.91
N TYR A 33 -1.10 -23.15 9.81
CA TYR A 33 -1.06 -22.14 8.74
C TYR A 33 0.26 -21.35 8.88
N PRO A 34 0.92 -20.94 7.76
CA PRO A 34 0.68 -21.32 6.37
C PRO A 34 1.39 -22.63 5.97
N GLN A 35 0.84 -23.36 5.00
CA GLN A 35 1.44 -24.58 4.41
C GLN A 35 1.87 -24.37 2.96
N ALA A 36 1.61 -23.20 2.41
CA ALA A 36 1.96 -22.80 1.05
C ALA A 36 2.40 -21.34 1.03
N ALA A 37 2.95 -20.91 -0.09
CA ALA A 37 3.34 -19.52 -0.30
C ALA A 37 2.14 -18.57 -0.20
N ILE A 38 2.36 -17.42 0.45
CA ILE A 38 1.38 -16.35 0.55
C ILE A 38 1.63 -15.35 -0.58
N ARG A 39 0.59 -14.98 -1.31
CA ARG A 39 0.64 -13.94 -2.33
C ARG A 39 0.44 -12.56 -1.68
N PHE A 40 1.34 -11.63 -1.96
CA PHE A 40 1.25 -10.27 -1.49
C PHE A 40 1.02 -9.33 -2.70
N ILE A 41 -0.25 -8.98 -2.94
CA ILE A 41 -0.64 -8.11 -4.04
C ILE A 41 -0.21 -6.67 -3.73
N LEU A 42 0.53 -6.07 -4.67
CA LEU A 42 1.02 -4.71 -4.56
C LEU A 42 0.49 -3.88 -5.73
N PRO A 43 -0.44 -2.92 -5.50
CA PRO A 43 -1.04 -2.12 -6.56
C PRO A 43 -0.13 -0.96 -7.03
N PHE A 44 1.19 -1.16 -6.98
CA PHE A 44 2.20 -0.18 -7.33
C PHE A 44 3.25 -0.78 -8.26
N SER A 45 3.91 0.08 -9.03
CA SER A 45 4.96 -0.34 -9.96
C SER A 45 6.18 -0.89 -9.22
N ALA A 46 6.84 -1.85 -9.84
CA ALA A 46 8.14 -2.33 -9.35
C ALA A 46 9.15 -1.19 -9.25
N GLY A 47 10.00 -1.21 -8.24
CA GLY A 47 11.00 -0.18 -7.95
C GLY A 47 10.46 1.08 -7.26
N SER A 48 9.15 1.16 -6.98
CA SER A 48 8.60 2.23 -6.14
C SER A 48 9.01 2.05 -4.67
N SER A 49 8.90 3.11 -3.85
CA SER A 49 9.15 3.02 -2.42
C SER A 49 8.27 1.97 -1.73
N THR A 50 7.01 1.87 -2.16
CA THR A 50 6.08 0.84 -1.69
C THR A 50 6.48 -0.57 -2.11
N ASP A 51 7.09 -0.74 -3.29
CA ASP A 51 7.62 -2.05 -3.74
C ASP A 51 8.82 -2.48 -2.89
N VAL A 52 9.77 -1.58 -2.67
CA VAL A 52 10.94 -1.85 -1.81
C VAL A 52 10.49 -2.22 -0.40
N LEU A 53 9.57 -1.45 0.19
CA LEU A 53 8.98 -1.75 1.49
C LEU A 53 8.32 -3.13 1.54
N SER A 54 7.46 -3.42 0.55
CA SER A 54 6.70 -4.67 0.52
C SER A 54 7.62 -5.89 0.39
N ARG A 55 8.73 -5.80 -0.35
CA ARG A 55 9.71 -6.88 -0.47
C ARG A 55 10.48 -7.11 0.81
N VAL A 56 10.91 -6.04 1.49
CA VAL A 56 11.56 -6.14 2.80
C VAL A 56 10.66 -6.80 3.83
N LEU A 57 9.38 -6.41 3.85
CA LEU A 57 8.40 -6.98 4.76
C LEU A 57 8.05 -8.43 4.39
N ALA A 58 7.90 -8.73 3.10
CA ALA A 58 7.62 -10.08 2.60
C ALA A 58 8.75 -11.07 2.95
N GLU A 59 10.01 -10.64 2.82
CA GLU A 59 11.17 -11.44 3.21
C GLU A 59 11.14 -11.77 4.70
N GLN A 60 10.92 -10.77 5.56
CA GLN A 60 10.84 -10.94 7.00
C GLN A 60 9.66 -11.82 7.42
N LEU A 61 8.48 -11.60 6.81
CA LEU A 61 7.30 -12.44 7.06
C LEU A 61 7.52 -13.88 6.62
N GLY A 62 8.18 -14.08 5.48
CA GLY A 62 8.51 -15.42 5.00
C GLY A 62 9.40 -16.20 5.99
N GLN A 63 10.39 -15.53 6.58
CA GLN A 63 11.24 -16.11 7.62
C GLN A 63 10.45 -16.48 8.89
N GLN A 64 9.54 -15.59 9.34
CA GLN A 64 8.73 -15.81 10.54
C GLN A 64 7.66 -16.91 10.35
N LEU A 65 7.05 -16.96 9.19
CA LEU A 65 5.96 -17.90 8.88
C LEU A 65 6.44 -19.26 8.35
N GLY A 66 7.73 -19.37 7.99
CA GLY A 66 8.30 -20.61 7.41
C GLY A 66 7.80 -20.93 6.00
N GLN A 67 7.14 -19.98 5.31
CA GLN A 67 6.66 -20.12 3.95
C GLN A 67 6.95 -18.83 3.15
N PRO A 68 7.24 -18.93 1.86
CA PRO A 68 7.50 -17.75 1.04
C PRO A 68 6.32 -16.78 1.03
N VAL A 69 6.60 -15.47 1.13
CA VAL A 69 5.64 -14.39 0.85
C VAL A 69 6.07 -13.72 -0.45
N VAL A 70 5.26 -13.87 -1.49
CA VAL A 70 5.62 -13.48 -2.87
C VAL A 70 4.91 -12.18 -3.25
N VAL A 71 5.68 -11.13 -3.50
CA VAL A 71 5.16 -9.82 -3.94
C VAL A 71 4.80 -9.86 -5.42
N GLU A 72 3.54 -9.55 -5.73
CA GLU A 72 3.02 -9.44 -7.09
C GLU A 72 2.62 -8.00 -7.38
N ASN A 73 3.37 -7.31 -8.24
CA ASN A 73 3.04 -5.97 -8.67
C ASN A 73 1.85 -5.98 -9.66
N LYS A 74 0.78 -5.27 -9.32
CA LYS A 74 -0.45 -5.11 -10.13
C LYS A 74 -0.80 -3.62 -10.25
N PRO A 75 0.05 -2.82 -10.89
CA PRO A 75 -0.18 -1.38 -11.03
C PRO A 75 -1.34 -1.07 -11.99
N GLY A 76 -1.83 0.16 -11.91
CA GLY A 76 -2.80 0.71 -12.86
C GLY A 76 -4.03 1.32 -12.18
N ALA A 77 -4.61 2.33 -12.85
CA ALA A 77 -5.77 3.10 -12.38
C ALA A 77 -5.62 3.55 -10.91
N SER A 78 -4.47 4.11 -10.55
CA SER A 78 -4.15 4.58 -9.19
C SER A 78 -4.30 3.52 -8.09
N GLY A 79 -4.01 2.26 -8.43
CA GLY A 79 -4.08 1.11 -7.52
C GLY A 79 -5.39 0.33 -7.59
N ILE A 80 -6.39 0.80 -8.31
CA ILE A 80 -7.71 0.14 -8.41
C ILE A 80 -7.60 -1.28 -8.94
N ILE A 81 -6.75 -1.53 -9.96
CA ILE A 81 -6.61 -2.86 -10.57
C ILE A 81 -6.14 -3.90 -9.55
N GLY A 82 -5.06 -3.61 -8.83
CA GLY A 82 -4.52 -4.53 -7.81
C GLY A 82 -5.46 -4.69 -6.62
N THR A 83 -6.08 -3.60 -6.16
CA THR A 83 -7.03 -3.63 -5.03
C THR A 83 -8.30 -4.42 -5.39
N GLN A 84 -8.81 -4.31 -6.63
CA GLN A 84 -9.91 -5.13 -7.12
C GLN A 84 -9.57 -6.62 -7.16
N GLN A 85 -8.35 -6.96 -7.61
CA GLN A 85 -7.89 -8.34 -7.61
C GLN A 85 -7.82 -8.92 -6.18
N LEU A 86 -7.39 -8.10 -5.21
CA LEU A 86 -7.37 -8.47 -3.80
C LEU A 86 -8.79 -8.69 -3.25
N ALA A 87 -9.74 -7.80 -3.54
CA ALA A 87 -11.13 -7.92 -3.11
C ALA A 87 -11.79 -9.23 -3.58
N ARG A 88 -11.38 -9.72 -4.75
CA ARG A 88 -11.90 -10.96 -5.37
C ARG A 88 -11.11 -12.21 -4.99
N ALA A 89 -10.07 -12.11 -4.18
CA ALA A 89 -9.28 -13.25 -3.76
C ALA A 89 -10.03 -14.13 -2.76
N ALA A 90 -9.64 -15.41 -2.66
CA ALA A 90 -10.20 -16.30 -1.69
C ALA A 90 -9.88 -15.81 -0.26
N PRO A 91 -10.85 -15.89 0.69
CA PRO A 91 -10.66 -15.44 2.07
C PRO A 91 -10.01 -16.51 2.94
N ASP A 92 -8.90 -17.06 2.47
CA ASP A 92 -8.16 -18.19 3.08
C ASP A 92 -6.81 -17.77 3.70
N ALA A 93 -6.55 -16.44 3.72
CA ALA A 93 -5.31 -15.82 4.17
C ALA A 93 -4.06 -16.11 3.31
N TYR A 94 -4.18 -16.83 2.19
CA TYR A 94 -3.07 -17.02 1.25
C TYR A 94 -2.94 -15.87 0.23
N THR A 95 -3.82 -14.90 0.29
CA THR A 95 -3.68 -13.65 -0.46
C THR A 95 -3.90 -12.46 0.48
N ILE A 96 -2.87 -11.64 0.62
CA ILE A 96 -2.91 -10.36 1.31
C ILE A 96 -2.53 -9.26 0.33
N GLY A 97 -2.77 -8.00 0.65
CA GLY A 97 -2.37 -6.91 -0.25
C GLY A 97 -2.09 -5.62 0.47
N LEU A 98 -1.21 -4.81 -0.12
CA LEU A 98 -1.00 -3.44 0.29
C LEU A 98 -2.12 -2.57 -0.31
N VAL A 99 -2.66 -1.70 0.51
CA VAL A 99 -3.61 -0.66 0.10
C VAL A 99 -3.12 0.71 0.54
N SER A 100 -3.67 1.76 -0.03
CA SER A 100 -3.27 3.14 0.27
C SER A 100 -4.48 4.03 0.46
N LEU A 101 -4.25 5.21 1.02
CA LEU A 101 -5.25 6.28 1.06
C LEU A 101 -5.93 6.49 -0.32
N ALA A 102 -5.14 6.48 -1.39
CA ALA A 102 -5.66 6.68 -2.74
C ALA A 102 -6.65 5.57 -3.15
N SER A 103 -6.26 4.30 -3.03
CA SER A 103 -7.10 3.18 -3.44
C SER A 103 -8.29 2.93 -2.51
N MET A 104 -8.23 3.35 -1.23
CA MET A 104 -9.29 3.09 -0.27
C MET A 104 -10.26 4.26 -0.07
N ALA A 105 -9.80 5.51 -0.18
CA ALA A 105 -10.63 6.66 0.18
C ALA A 105 -10.73 7.74 -0.90
N MET A 106 -9.74 7.88 -1.79
CA MET A 106 -9.72 9.01 -2.73
C MET A 106 -10.31 8.65 -4.09
N VAL A 107 -9.90 7.52 -4.68
CA VAL A 107 -10.31 7.14 -6.04
C VAL A 107 -11.72 6.52 -6.10
N PRO A 108 -12.11 5.57 -5.21
CA PRO A 108 -13.41 4.93 -5.31
C PRO A 108 -14.60 5.89 -5.37
N PRO A 109 -14.67 6.97 -4.56
CA PRO A 109 -15.79 7.93 -4.63
C PRO A 109 -15.85 8.75 -5.93
N THR A 110 -14.78 8.80 -6.72
CA THR A 110 -14.74 9.52 -8.00
C THR A 110 -15.20 8.69 -9.18
N LEU A 111 -15.37 7.38 -8.98
CA LEU A 111 -15.81 6.46 -10.03
C LEU A 111 -17.33 6.37 -10.06
N LYS A 112 -17.90 6.28 -11.27
CA LYS A 112 -19.32 6.05 -11.45
C LYS A 112 -19.78 4.74 -10.79
N GLU A 113 -18.93 3.72 -10.89
CA GLU A 113 -19.11 2.42 -10.28
C GLU A 113 -17.73 1.95 -9.75
N ALA A 114 -17.58 1.89 -8.43
CA ALA A 114 -16.34 1.39 -7.82
C ALA A 114 -16.32 -0.15 -7.94
N PRO A 115 -15.18 -0.76 -8.38
CA PRO A 115 -15.12 -2.20 -8.60
C PRO A 115 -14.97 -3.02 -7.32
N TYR A 116 -14.93 -2.38 -6.17
CA TYR A 116 -14.93 -2.94 -4.81
C TYR A 116 -15.46 -1.91 -3.81
N ASP A 117 -15.89 -2.40 -2.65
CA ASP A 117 -16.27 -1.58 -1.49
C ASP A 117 -15.07 -1.51 -0.51
N PRO A 118 -14.48 -0.32 -0.30
CA PRO A 118 -13.33 -0.18 0.61
C PRO A 118 -13.60 -0.58 2.06
N ILE A 119 -14.86 -0.54 2.49
CA ILE A 119 -15.27 -0.83 3.87
C ILE A 119 -15.68 -2.29 4.06
N HIS A 120 -16.37 -2.87 3.07
CA HIS A 120 -17.02 -4.17 3.22
C HIS A 120 -16.30 -5.32 2.52
N ASP A 121 -15.30 -5.05 1.66
CA ASP A 121 -14.58 -6.12 0.94
C ASP A 121 -13.25 -6.52 1.60
N PHE A 122 -12.80 -5.79 2.64
CA PHE A 122 -11.50 -5.99 3.26
C PHE A 122 -11.56 -6.05 4.79
N VAL A 123 -10.69 -6.86 5.37
CA VAL A 123 -10.36 -6.82 6.79
C VAL A 123 -8.95 -6.25 6.98
N PRO A 124 -8.76 -5.21 7.82
CA PRO A 124 -7.45 -4.64 8.08
C PRO A 124 -6.57 -5.61 8.87
N LEU A 125 -5.31 -5.71 8.48
CA LEU A 125 -4.28 -6.47 9.19
C LEU A 125 -3.34 -5.53 9.97
N SER A 126 -2.79 -4.52 9.30
CA SER A 126 -1.89 -3.55 9.94
C SER A 126 -1.75 -2.29 9.08
N MET A 127 -1.63 -1.15 9.72
CA MET A 127 -1.08 0.05 9.08
C MET A 127 0.45 -0.08 9.10
N THR A 128 1.08 -0.11 7.93
CA THR A 128 2.52 -0.38 7.82
C THR A 128 3.37 0.86 7.66
N GLY A 129 2.75 2.01 7.44
CA GLY A 129 3.46 3.27 7.40
C GLY A 129 2.59 4.44 6.98
N SER A 130 3.03 5.60 7.38
CA SER A 130 2.58 6.88 6.82
C SER A 130 3.78 7.60 6.22
N THR A 131 3.55 8.41 5.21
CA THR A 131 4.59 9.23 4.61
C THR A 131 4.08 10.62 4.37
N ASP A 132 4.95 11.57 4.64
CA ASP A 132 4.68 12.93 4.19
C ASP A 132 5.00 13.03 2.70
N MET A 133 4.32 13.95 2.04
CA MET A 133 4.54 14.27 0.64
C MET A 133 5.34 15.58 0.55
N LEU A 134 6.21 15.66 -0.42
CA LEU A 134 7.02 16.83 -0.70
C LEU A 134 6.57 17.46 -2.03
N LEU A 135 6.23 18.75 -2.01
CA LEU A 135 6.07 19.54 -3.21
C LEU A 135 7.46 19.90 -3.75
N VAL A 136 7.71 19.52 -4.98
CA VAL A 136 9.01 19.70 -5.64
C VAL A 136 8.83 20.42 -6.95
N ALA A 137 9.65 21.45 -7.17
CA ALA A 137 9.68 22.25 -8.39
C ALA A 137 10.89 21.86 -9.26
N GLY A 138 10.63 21.75 -10.56
CA GLY A 138 11.66 21.65 -11.60
C GLY A 138 12.29 23.00 -11.94
N PRO A 139 13.29 23.01 -12.84
CA PRO A 139 14.03 24.22 -13.20
C PRO A 139 13.17 25.27 -13.93
N ARG A 140 12.10 24.86 -14.62
CA ARG A 140 11.18 25.78 -15.32
C ARG A 140 10.36 26.62 -14.35
N ALA A 141 9.94 26.06 -13.22
CA ALA A 141 9.18 26.76 -12.19
C ALA A 141 10.11 27.74 -11.45
N GLN A 142 9.66 28.99 -11.24
CA GLN A 142 10.45 30.00 -10.54
C GLN A 142 10.10 30.09 -9.05
N GLY A 143 10.97 30.74 -8.28
CA GLY A 143 10.84 30.90 -6.84
C GLY A 143 11.66 29.86 -6.05
N LYS A 144 12.30 30.33 -4.97
CA LYS A 144 13.09 29.48 -4.04
C LYS A 144 12.26 28.98 -2.86
N THR A 145 11.21 29.72 -2.53
CA THR A 145 10.27 29.41 -1.44
C THR A 145 8.89 29.09 -2.00
N LEU A 146 8.01 28.50 -1.20
CA LEU A 146 6.61 28.25 -1.61
C LEU A 146 5.90 29.58 -1.93
N GLN A 147 6.13 30.62 -1.15
CA GLN A 147 5.53 31.94 -1.36
C GLN A 147 5.96 32.56 -2.70
N GLU A 148 7.26 32.51 -3.01
CA GLU A 148 7.77 33.01 -4.29
C GLU A 148 7.24 32.18 -5.47
N PHE A 149 7.19 30.84 -5.34
CA PHE A 149 6.60 29.97 -6.33
C PHE A 149 5.12 30.29 -6.58
N VAL A 150 4.35 30.50 -5.52
CA VAL A 150 2.93 30.84 -5.62
C VAL A 150 2.76 32.23 -6.29
N ALA A 151 3.57 33.22 -5.89
CA ALA A 151 3.54 34.55 -6.50
C ALA A 151 3.85 34.50 -8.01
N TRP A 152 4.83 33.70 -8.39
CA TRP A 152 5.16 33.45 -9.80
C TRP A 152 4.05 32.68 -10.52
N GLY A 153 3.52 31.61 -9.91
CA GLY A 153 2.48 30.77 -10.49
C GLY A 153 1.19 31.52 -10.82
N ARG A 154 0.78 32.44 -9.95
CA ARG A 154 -0.39 33.32 -10.17
C ARG A 154 -0.25 34.25 -11.40
N GLN A 155 0.96 34.56 -11.78
CA GLN A 155 1.23 35.47 -12.93
C GLN A 155 1.25 34.68 -14.26
N GLN A 156 1.21 33.36 -14.24
CA GLN A 156 1.26 32.57 -15.46
C GLN A 156 -0.09 32.61 -16.19
N LYS A 157 -0.03 32.89 -17.50
CA LYS A 157 -1.22 32.88 -18.36
C LYS A 157 -1.74 31.48 -18.61
N GLU A 158 -0.81 30.55 -18.79
CA GLU A 158 -1.12 29.11 -18.99
C GLU A 158 -1.05 28.34 -17.68
N PRO A 159 -1.78 27.21 -17.55
CA PRO A 159 -1.67 26.33 -16.39
C PRO A 159 -0.24 25.80 -16.23
N LEU A 160 0.17 25.57 -14.98
CA LEU A 160 1.42 24.89 -14.67
C LEU A 160 1.23 23.37 -14.80
N PHE A 161 2.19 22.68 -15.40
CA PHE A 161 2.14 21.23 -15.54
C PHE A 161 2.49 20.54 -14.22
N LEU A 162 1.51 19.82 -13.67
CA LEU A 162 1.65 19.01 -12.47
C LEU A 162 1.91 17.55 -12.85
N ALA A 163 3.13 17.08 -12.65
CA ALA A 163 3.47 15.67 -12.87
C ALA A 163 2.90 14.78 -11.77
N THR A 164 2.22 13.70 -12.13
CA THR A 164 1.62 12.73 -11.20
C THR A 164 1.78 11.30 -11.70
N LEU A 165 1.63 10.32 -10.81
CA LEU A 165 1.64 8.90 -11.17
C LEU A 165 0.24 8.35 -11.49
N GLY A 166 -0.70 9.22 -11.81
CA GLY A 166 -2.05 8.85 -12.24
C GLY A 166 -3.14 9.74 -11.63
N ALA A 167 -4.30 9.73 -12.26
CA ALA A 167 -5.48 10.44 -11.77
C ALA A 167 -5.93 9.87 -10.41
N GLY A 168 -6.27 10.76 -9.45
CA GLY A 168 -6.71 10.37 -8.12
C GLY A 168 -5.59 9.90 -7.17
N THR A 169 -4.31 9.90 -7.60
CA THR A 169 -3.19 9.65 -6.68
C THR A 169 -3.07 10.77 -5.65
N THR A 170 -2.40 10.50 -4.54
CA THR A 170 -2.15 11.50 -3.49
C THR A 170 -1.47 12.76 -4.04
N GLY A 171 -0.49 12.60 -4.95
CA GLY A 171 0.17 13.73 -5.62
C GLY A 171 -0.78 14.56 -6.48
N HIS A 172 -1.70 13.92 -7.20
CA HIS A 172 -2.73 14.61 -8.00
C HIS A 172 -3.68 15.42 -7.08
N PHE A 173 -4.17 14.78 -6.02
CA PHE A 173 -5.04 15.41 -5.04
C PHE A 173 -4.37 16.59 -4.33
N ALA A 174 -3.11 16.41 -3.89
CA ALA A 174 -2.33 17.48 -3.26
C ALA A 174 -2.12 18.68 -4.19
N GLY A 175 -1.84 18.44 -5.47
CA GLY A 175 -1.75 19.49 -6.48
C GLY A 175 -3.07 20.25 -6.67
N PHE A 176 -4.19 19.52 -6.71
CA PHE A 176 -5.52 20.13 -6.80
C PHE A 176 -5.83 21.00 -5.58
N LEU A 177 -5.55 20.50 -4.36
CA LEU A 177 -5.74 21.27 -3.13
C LEU A 177 -4.87 22.53 -3.11
N LEU A 178 -3.60 22.41 -3.50
CA LEU A 178 -2.69 23.55 -3.59
C LEU A 178 -3.19 24.56 -4.63
N GLY A 179 -3.61 24.10 -5.80
CA GLY A 179 -4.18 24.97 -6.83
C GLY A 179 -5.35 25.79 -6.31
N LYS A 180 -6.27 25.16 -5.60
CA LYS A 180 -7.41 25.82 -4.97
C LYS A 180 -7.00 26.77 -3.85
N ALA A 181 -6.08 26.37 -2.96
CA ALA A 181 -5.65 27.18 -1.83
C ALA A 181 -4.76 28.36 -2.23
N ALA A 182 -3.95 28.20 -3.28
CA ALA A 182 -2.99 29.20 -3.74
C ALA A 182 -3.48 30.00 -4.95
N ASP A 183 -4.67 29.72 -5.49
CA ASP A 183 -5.19 30.31 -6.73
C ASP A 183 -4.21 30.16 -7.92
N ILE A 184 -3.76 28.91 -8.13
CA ILE A 184 -2.89 28.52 -9.25
C ILE A 184 -3.63 27.48 -10.09
N ARG A 185 -3.59 27.62 -11.40
CA ARG A 185 -4.11 26.62 -12.32
C ARG A 185 -3.05 25.56 -12.60
N PHE A 186 -3.37 24.31 -12.34
CA PHE A 186 -2.54 23.17 -12.70
C PHE A 186 -3.20 22.35 -13.81
N GLU A 187 -2.38 21.88 -14.76
CA GLU A 187 -2.73 20.87 -15.75
C GLU A 187 -2.00 19.58 -15.38
N PRO A 188 -2.73 18.50 -14.98
CA PRO A 188 -2.09 17.26 -14.55
C PRO A 188 -1.55 16.48 -15.76
N VAL A 189 -0.28 16.09 -15.69
CA VAL A 189 0.40 15.22 -16.65
C VAL A 189 0.68 13.89 -15.95
N HIS A 190 0.05 12.79 -16.42
CA HIS A 190 0.13 11.50 -15.80
C HIS A 190 1.23 10.63 -16.41
N PHE A 191 2.15 10.17 -15.56
CA PHE A 191 3.23 9.26 -15.92
C PHE A 191 2.93 7.85 -15.41
N ARG A 192 3.40 6.83 -16.13
CA ARG A 192 3.22 5.44 -15.71
C ARG A 192 4.16 5.03 -14.59
N THR A 193 5.38 5.58 -14.61
CA THR A 193 6.43 5.23 -13.66
C THR A 193 7.11 6.47 -13.10
N PHE A 194 7.75 6.30 -11.96
CA PHE A 194 8.64 7.29 -11.39
C PHE A 194 9.84 7.60 -12.32
N SER A 195 10.36 6.58 -12.98
CA SER A 195 11.51 6.69 -13.88
C SER A 195 11.23 7.54 -15.13
N ASP A 196 9.95 7.70 -15.51
CA ASP A 196 9.55 8.60 -16.59
C ASP A 196 9.29 10.01 -16.08
N LEU A 197 8.73 10.14 -14.86
CA LEU A 197 8.34 11.42 -14.27
C LEU A 197 9.56 12.29 -13.93
N VAL A 198 10.58 11.73 -13.28
CA VAL A 198 11.70 12.53 -12.77
C VAL A 198 12.54 13.17 -13.89
N PRO A 199 12.91 12.46 -14.97
CA PRO A 199 13.56 13.09 -16.11
C PRO A 199 12.72 14.21 -16.73
N ALA A 200 11.40 14.04 -16.84
CA ALA A 200 10.50 15.08 -17.36
C ALA A 200 10.48 16.34 -16.46
N LEU A 201 10.54 16.15 -15.13
CA LEU A 201 10.63 17.27 -14.19
C LEU A 201 11.99 17.97 -14.25
N ILE A 202 13.10 17.21 -14.32
CA ILE A 202 14.46 17.76 -14.41
C ILE A 202 14.69 18.50 -15.73
N SER A 203 14.14 18.01 -16.85
CA SER A 203 14.24 18.67 -18.14
C SER A 203 13.36 19.93 -18.27
N GLY A 204 12.42 20.15 -17.33
CA GLY A 204 11.44 21.23 -17.39
C GLY A 204 10.27 20.95 -18.35
N ALA A 205 10.05 19.71 -18.78
CA ALA A 205 8.86 19.33 -19.53
C ALA A 205 7.58 19.45 -18.69
N VAL A 206 7.70 19.35 -17.37
CA VAL A 206 6.67 19.63 -16.37
C VAL A 206 7.24 20.55 -15.29
N ASP A 207 6.37 21.25 -14.55
CA ASP A 207 6.80 22.31 -13.63
C ASP A 207 7.01 21.80 -12.21
N VAL A 208 6.07 21.01 -11.70
CA VAL A 208 6.06 20.56 -10.30
C VAL A 208 5.54 19.14 -10.18
N THR A 209 5.84 18.53 -9.02
CA THR A 209 5.23 17.29 -8.58
C THR A 209 5.03 17.29 -7.07
N VAL A 210 4.12 16.45 -6.56
CA VAL A 210 3.98 16.16 -5.13
C VAL A 210 4.17 14.66 -4.94
N MET A 211 5.20 14.25 -4.21
CA MET A 211 5.56 12.85 -4.06
C MET A 211 6.29 12.52 -2.77
N ALA A 212 6.50 11.23 -2.50
CA ALA A 212 7.24 10.77 -1.34
C ALA A 212 8.70 11.25 -1.39
N PRO A 213 9.24 11.79 -0.28
CA PRO A 213 10.59 12.39 -0.25
C PRO A 213 11.70 11.42 -0.67
N ALA A 214 11.63 10.17 -0.23
CA ALA A 214 12.68 9.17 -0.47
C ALA A 214 13.07 9.01 -1.94
N GLN A 215 12.12 9.16 -2.86
CA GLN A 215 12.34 9.01 -4.30
C GLN A 215 12.98 10.24 -4.95
N ILE A 216 12.73 11.44 -4.39
CA ILE A 216 13.14 12.71 -4.99
C ILE A 216 14.37 13.33 -4.31
N LEU A 217 14.69 12.85 -3.10
CA LEU A 217 15.77 13.33 -2.24
C LEU A 217 17.11 13.52 -2.95
N PRO A 218 17.63 12.55 -3.74
CA PRO A 218 18.91 12.70 -4.40
C PRO A 218 18.95 13.92 -5.33
N PHE A 219 17.88 14.16 -6.09
CA PHE A 219 17.81 15.23 -7.08
C PHE A 219 17.66 16.62 -6.47
N VAL A 220 17.06 16.70 -5.28
CA VAL A 220 16.99 17.96 -4.53
C VAL A 220 18.34 18.26 -3.86
N LYS A 221 19.00 17.25 -3.28
CA LYS A 221 20.36 17.42 -2.74
C LYS A 221 21.39 17.83 -3.79
N ASP A 222 21.24 17.29 -5.00
CA ASP A 222 22.08 17.66 -6.15
C ASP A 222 21.74 19.06 -6.74
N GLY A 223 20.72 19.74 -6.20
CA GLY A 223 20.28 21.05 -6.71
C GLY A 223 19.58 21.03 -8.08
N LYS A 224 19.29 19.83 -8.62
CA LYS A 224 18.55 19.68 -9.89
C LYS A 224 17.08 20.03 -9.76
N LEU A 225 16.53 19.81 -8.55
CA LEU A 225 15.16 20.09 -8.19
C LEU A 225 15.12 20.88 -6.87
N ARG A 226 13.99 21.53 -6.58
CA ARG A 226 13.79 22.30 -5.36
C ARG A 226 12.61 21.77 -4.55
N GLY A 227 12.83 21.42 -3.28
CA GLY A 227 11.76 21.17 -2.31
C GLY A 227 11.14 22.48 -1.86
N LEU A 228 9.82 22.62 -1.92
CA LEU A 228 9.11 23.86 -1.59
C LEU A 228 8.33 23.77 -0.28
N ALA A 229 7.64 22.66 -0.02
CA ALA A 229 6.91 22.42 1.23
C ALA A 229 6.58 20.94 1.41
N THR A 230 6.37 20.52 2.66
CA THR A 230 5.86 19.18 3.02
C THR A 230 4.48 19.26 3.66
N ASN A 231 3.64 18.23 3.46
CA ASN A 231 2.29 18.17 4.04
C ASN A 231 2.25 17.60 5.47
N GLY A 232 3.38 17.19 6.01
CA GLY A 232 3.48 16.65 7.36
C GLY A 232 3.20 17.70 8.45
N PRO A 233 2.98 17.25 9.70
CA PRO A 233 2.79 18.14 10.85
C PRO A 233 4.06 18.88 11.24
N THR A 234 5.22 18.30 10.90
CA THR A 234 6.56 18.84 11.18
C THR A 234 7.41 18.79 9.91
N ARG A 235 8.52 19.52 9.90
CA ARG A 235 9.50 19.44 8.81
C ARG A 235 10.12 18.05 8.75
N LEU A 236 10.45 17.61 7.54
CA LEU A 236 11.17 16.36 7.34
C LEU A 236 12.57 16.44 7.92
N THR A 237 12.96 15.45 8.73
CA THR A 237 14.32 15.36 9.28
C THR A 237 15.40 15.29 8.21
N THR A 238 15.06 14.72 7.05
CA THR A 238 15.93 14.63 5.87
C THR A 238 16.00 15.93 5.06
N TYR A 239 15.10 16.90 5.34
CA TYR A 239 14.96 18.22 4.68
C TYR A 239 14.56 19.31 5.68
N PRO A 240 15.37 19.61 6.68
CA PRO A 240 15.01 20.56 7.74
C PRO A 240 14.80 21.99 7.22
N ASP A 241 15.39 22.34 6.08
CA ASP A 241 15.24 23.66 5.46
C ASP A 241 13.92 23.84 4.70
N VAL A 242 13.23 22.74 4.37
CA VAL A 242 11.94 22.80 3.69
C VAL A 242 10.81 22.93 4.72
N PRO A 243 10.01 24.00 4.66
CA PRO A 243 8.93 24.24 5.62
C PRO A 243 7.77 23.26 5.39
N THR A 244 6.92 23.11 6.39
CA THR A 244 5.60 22.52 6.20
C THR A 244 4.69 23.49 5.43
N PHE A 245 3.67 22.97 4.75
CA PHE A 245 2.64 23.82 4.16
C PHE A 245 1.98 24.74 5.18
N LYS A 246 1.78 24.25 6.43
CA LYS A 246 1.23 25.04 7.53
C LYS A 246 2.14 26.22 7.88
N GLU A 247 3.45 26.02 8.03
CA GLU A 247 4.43 27.10 8.26
C GLU A 247 4.46 28.11 7.11
N ALA A 248 4.22 27.62 5.88
CA ALA A 248 4.18 28.44 4.68
C ALA A 248 2.82 29.15 4.44
N GLY A 249 1.86 29.04 5.36
CA GLY A 249 0.56 29.71 5.32
C GLY A 249 -0.59 28.92 4.69
N TYR A 250 -0.41 27.61 4.48
CA TYR A 250 -1.41 26.70 3.89
C TYR A 250 -1.77 25.55 4.84
N PRO A 251 -2.46 25.84 5.99
CA PRO A 251 -2.76 24.81 7.00
C PRO A 251 -3.66 23.67 6.50
N ASP A 252 -4.54 23.93 5.54
CA ASP A 252 -5.45 22.94 4.95
C ASP A 252 -4.74 21.94 4.03
N MET A 253 -3.45 22.17 3.74
CA MET A 253 -2.59 21.22 3.02
C MET A 253 -1.98 20.14 3.89
N GLN A 254 -2.33 20.09 5.19
CA GLN A 254 -1.89 19.05 6.11
C GLN A 254 -2.85 17.85 6.01
N PHE A 255 -2.36 16.71 5.55
CA PHE A 255 -3.13 15.45 5.49
C PHE A 255 -2.20 14.25 5.64
N LEU A 256 -2.71 13.18 6.23
CA LEU A 256 -1.96 11.93 6.42
C LEU A 256 -2.01 11.08 5.15
N THR A 257 -0.85 10.76 4.60
CA THR A 257 -0.73 9.74 3.55
C THR A 257 -0.31 8.43 4.20
N TRP A 258 -1.07 7.37 4.00
CA TRP A 258 -0.84 6.09 4.65
C TRP A 258 -0.89 4.92 3.67
N VAL A 259 -0.24 3.84 4.07
CA VAL A 259 -0.34 2.52 3.47
C VAL A 259 -0.58 1.47 4.55
N GLY A 260 -1.37 0.48 4.23
CA GLY A 260 -1.71 -0.61 5.15
C GLY A 260 -1.82 -1.93 4.41
N ILE A 261 -1.79 -3.02 5.16
CA ILE A 261 -2.01 -4.38 4.65
C ILE A 261 -3.39 -4.84 5.06
N VAL A 262 -4.11 -5.41 4.11
CA VAL A 262 -5.45 -5.95 4.31
C VAL A 262 -5.55 -7.36 3.71
N ALA A 263 -6.55 -8.11 4.16
CA ALA A 263 -6.97 -9.37 3.55
C ALA A 263 -8.43 -9.25 3.06
N PRO A 264 -8.93 -10.20 2.25
CA PRO A 264 -10.36 -10.26 1.89
C PRO A 264 -11.25 -10.37 3.14
N MET A 265 -12.42 -9.69 3.13
CA MET A 265 -13.27 -9.50 4.30
C MET A 265 -13.67 -10.80 5.04
N LYS A 266 -13.92 -11.89 4.36
CA LYS A 266 -14.37 -13.15 5.00
C LYS A 266 -13.23 -14.03 5.49
N THR A 267 -12.01 -13.52 5.58
CA THR A 267 -10.86 -14.27 6.13
C THR A 267 -11.13 -14.60 7.60
N PRO A 268 -10.92 -15.86 8.04
CA PRO A 268 -11.15 -16.26 9.42
C PRO A 268 -10.40 -15.40 10.42
N SER A 269 -11.06 -15.00 11.51
CA SER A 269 -10.50 -14.07 12.51
C SER A 269 -9.20 -14.57 13.13
N THR A 270 -9.08 -15.89 13.37
CA THR A 270 -7.84 -16.50 13.89
C THR A 270 -6.64 -16.32 12.96
N LEU A 271 -6.87 -16.36 11.62
CA LEU A 271 -5.83 -16.10 10.63
C LEU A 271 -5.52 -14.62 10.50
N VAL A 272 -6.55 -13.77 10.62
CA VAL A 272 -6.38 -12.31 10.67
C VAL A 272 -5.51 -11.91 11.86
N GLU A 273 -5.82 -12.37 13.06
CA GLU A 273 -5.04 -12.11 14.28
C GLU A 273 -3.60 -12.60 14.16
N ARG A 274 -3.40 -13.79 13.61
CA ARG A 274 -2.06 -14.33 13.38
C ARG A 274 -1.26 -13.49 12.40
N LEU A 275 -1.83 -13.18 11.22
CA LEU A 275 -1.16 -12.34 10.22
C LEU A 275 -0.87 -10.95 10.77
N SER A 276 -1.82 -10.31 11.46
CA SER A 276 -1.61 -9.01 12.09
C SER A 276 -0.44 -9.05 13.07
N THR A 277 -0.41 -10.07 13.94
CA THR A 277 0.67 -10.25 14.90
C THR A 277 2.02 -10.41 14.21
N GLU A 278 2.10 -11.25 13.18
CA GLU A 278 3.37 -11.47 12.47
C GLU A 278 3.81 -10.24 11.65
N ILE A 279 2.87 -9.48 11.06
CA ILE A 279 3.16 -8.22 10.39
C ILE A 279 3.72 -7.19 11.38
N ILE A 280 3.08 -7.03 12.55
CA ILE A 280 3.56 -6.11 13.59
C ILE A 280 4.95 -6.51 14.09
N LYS A 281 5.20 -7.81 14.33
CA LYS A 281 6.54 -8.29 14.68
C LYS A 281 7.56 -7.98 13.58
N ALA A 282 7.22 -8.21 12.31
CA ALA A 282 8.10 -7.96 11.18
C ALA A 282 8.47 -6.48 11.05
N THR A 283 7.50 -5.57 11.21
CA THR A 283 7.76 -4.12 11.15
C THR A 283 8.64 -3.64 12.31
N ASN A 284 8.62 -4.32 13.46
CA ASN A 284 9.43 -3.98 14.62
C ASN A 284 10.85 -4.58 14.60
N VAL A 285 11.20 -5.45 13.63
CA VAL A 285 12.57 -5.92 13.47
C VAL A 285 13.49 -4.73 13.13
N PRO A 286 14.59 -4.48 13.87
CA PRO A 286 15.42 -3.27 13.69
C PRO A 286 15.87 -3.02 12.25
N ALA A 287 16.28 -4.08 11.54
CA ALA A 287 16.71 -3.98 10.14
C ALA A 287 15.55 -3.59 9.19
N VAL A 288 14.31 -4.05 9.46
CA VAL A 288 13.12 -3.68 8.73
C VAL A 288 12.72 -2.25 9.08
N ARG A 289 12.67 -1.91 10.37
CA ARG A 289 12.31 -0.57 10.87
C ARG A 289 13.25 0.51 10.31
N THR A 290 14.55 0.27 10.26
CA THR A 290 15.50 1.22 9.66
C THR A 290 15.16 1.49 8.18
N LYS A 291 14.87 0.45 7.40
CA LYS A 291 14.46 0.62 5.99
C LYS A 291 13.10 1.31 5.85
N LEU A 292 12.15 1.02 6.74
CA LEU A 292 10.86 1.69 6.79
C LEU A 292 11.02 3.19 7.07
N CYS A 293 11.80 3.56 8.08
CA CYS A 293 12.05 4.96 8.43
C CYS A 293 12.76 5.74 7.31
N LEU A 294 13.59 5.09 6.50
CA LEU A 294 14.23 5.73 5.33
C LEU A 294 13.24 5.99 4.19
N LEU A 295 12.20 5.16 4.05
CA LEU A 295 11.22 5.24 2.97
C LEU A 295 9.96 6.01 3.38
N TYR A 296 9.61 5.97 4.66
CA TYR A 296 8.44 6.60 5.26
C TYR A 296 8.86 7.36 6.51
N THR A 297 8.38 8.57 6.65
CA THR A 297 8.66 9.46 7.80
C THR A 297 7.78 9.11 9.00
N SER A 298 7.45 7.85 9.24
CA SER A 298 6.50 7.53 10.28
C SER A 298 7.16 6.94 11.51
N ASP A 299 6.70 7.40 12.67
CA ASP A 299 6.56 6.61 13.86
C ASP A 299 5.56 5.47 13.57
N ALA A 300 6.00 4.44 12.84
CA ALA A 300 5.28 3.18 12.76
C ALA A 300 5.37 2.55 14.15
N ALA A 301 4.37 2.81 14.96
CA ALA A 301 4.14 2.17 16.24
C ALA A 301 3.47 0.82 16.02
#